data_bc07c17c086a3a606b32dfcf7510a84f
#
_entry.id   bc07c17c086a3a606b32dfcf7510a84f
#
_cell.length_a   1.000
_cell.length_b   1.000
_cell.length_c   1.000
_cell.angle_alpha   90.00
_cell.angle_beta   90.00
_cell.angle_gamma   90.00
#
_symmetry.space_group_name_H-M   'P 1'
#
loop_
_entity.id
_entity.type
_entity.pdbx_description
1 polymer ?
#
loop_
_entity_poly.entity_id
_entity_poly.type
_entity_poly.pdbx_seq_one_letter_code
_entity_poly.pdbx_strand_id
1 'polypeptide(L)'
;TEAQPALFCAVFNVCAQEDRAKLQQNQRLAVVSAVISHDRSNSFISPTRGFQWRIEARHASPYIGSDTALQFNKIVAERSHYWGLPGGSVIAFRLRGGAVFGRSFGTTTGFIPPQERLYAGGPTSVRGFPQNELGSAIYIADNYSLVEIPAGLGKLDSVFWADSGSSYRRAVPVGGNSMIVSNLELRFPSPFLPEFLQWTLFTDAGEVWNRGRSGTFENFSIKFTPGVQLTAFSPVGPVRIVLGYNPYRRPSGPLYYEVPTNAPFDEIGSPAGSLPCVTYKNNIKVHLADDGLRQEENPCTGSFRPSSPRSFTRRLTFSLAIGQAF
;
A
#
# COMPACT_ATOMS: atom_id res chain seq x y z
N THR A 1 10.39 16.48 1.08
CA THR A 1 9.98 15.67 -0.09
C THR A 1 8.66 16.23 -0.56
N GLU A 2 8.68 16.97 -1.64
CA GLU A 2 7.47 17.39 -2.35
C GLU A 2 6.74 16.13 -2.82
N ALA A 3 5.66 15.78 -2.14
CA ALA A 3 4.74 14.79 -2.66
C ALA A 3 4.13 15.40 -3.94
N GLN A 4 4.36 14.79 -5.08
CA GLN A 4 3.81 15.28 -6.35
C GLN A 4 2.29 15.41 -6.18
N PRO A 5 1.68 16.58 -6.44
CA PRO A 5 0.24 16.81 -6.25
C PRO A 5 -0.63 15.79 -6.98
N ALA A 6 -0.14 15.29 -8.12
CA ALA A 6 -0.77 14.28 -8.92
C ALA A 6 -0.85 12.90 -8.22
N LEU A 7 0.17 12.52 -7.46
CA LEU A 7 0.14 11.29 -6.67
C LEU A 7 -0.88 11.40 -5.51
N PHE A 8 -1.03 12.60 -4.98
CA PHE A 8 -2.01 12.91 -3.95
C PHE A 8 -3.45 12.75 -4.48
N CYS A 9 -3.75 13.27 -5.66
CA CYS A 9 -5.04 13.06 -6.31
C CYS A 9 -5.35 11.58 -6.52
N ALA A 10 -4.38 10.83 -7.03
CA ALA A 10 -4.52 9.43 -7.33
C ALA A 10 -4.74 8.58 -6.07
N VAL A 11 -3.98 8.84 -5.02
CA VAL A 11 -4.04 8.10 -3.75
C VAL A 11 -5.33 8.41 -2.98
N PHE A 12 -5.89 9.61 -3.12
CA PHE A 12 -7.04 10.03 -2.31
C PHE A 12 -8.36 10.06 -3.04
N ASN A 13 -8.36 9.82 -4.34
CA ASN A 13 -9.56 10.02 -5.18
C ASN A 13 -10.13 11.46 -5.06
N VAL A 14 -9.25 12.43 -4.73
CA VAL A 14 -9.57 13.84 -4.51
C VAL A 14 -9.04 14.61 -5.72
N CYS A 15 -9.73 14.48 -6.85
CA CYS A 15 -9.36 15.19 -8.08
C CYS A 15 -10.29 16.36 -8.39
N ALA A 16 -11.23 16.70 -7.51
CA ALA A 16 -11.96 17.94 -7.62
C ALA A 16 -10.97 19.11 -7.54
N GLN A 17 -11.10 20.07 -8.46
CA GLN A 17 -10.16 21.18 -8.60
C GLN A 17 -9.98 21.98 -7.30
N GLU A 18 -11.06 22.10 -6.53
CA GLU A 18 -11.07 22.76 -5.21
C GLU A 18 -10.26 22.00 -4.15
N ASP A 19 -10.28 20.67 -4.17
CA ASP A 19 -9.54 19.84 -3.24
C ASP A 19 -8.05 19.80 -3.60
N ARG A 20 -7.68 19.87 -4.89
CA ARG A 20 -6.29 20.03 -5.35
C ARG A 20 -5.65 21.30 -4.82
N ALA A 21 -6.37 22.43 -4.93
CA ALA A 21 -5.88 23.72 -4.44
C ALA A 21 -5.63 23.70 -2.93
N LYS A 22 -6.47 23.04 -2.16
CA LYS A 22 -6.29 22.90 -0.70
C LYS A 22 -5.11 21.99 -0.35
N LEU A 23 -4.87 20.92 -1.12
CA LEU A 23 -3.74 20.01 -0.88
C LEU A 23 -2.40 20.58 -1.31
N GLN A 24 -2.39 21.55 -2.23
CA GLN A 24 -1.19 22.26 -2.65
C GLN A 24 -0.74 23.37 -1.66
N GLN A 25 -1.62 23.75 -0.72
CA GLN A 25 -1.26 24.70 0.32
C GLN A 25 -0.35 24.04 1.36
N ASN A 26 0.57 24.82 1.93
CA ASN A 26 1.38 24.38 3.05
C ASN A 26 0.48 24.07 4.24
N GLN A 27 0.31 22.79 4.54
CA GLN A 27 -0.51 22.32 5.66
C GLN A 27 0.37 22.01 6.86
N ARG A 28 -0.07 22.45 8.04
CA ARG A 28 0.60 22.15 9.29
C ARG A 28 0.01 20.88 9.91
N LEU A 29 0.86 19.90 10.17
CA LEU A 29 0.49 18.69 10.89
C LEU A 29 1.27 18.61 12.20
N ALA A 30 0.58 18.79 13.33
CA ALA A 30 1.10 18.53 14.66
C ALA A 30 0.49 17.22 15.20
N VAL A 31 1.34 16.33 15.70
CA VAL A 31 0.92 15.01 16.20
C VAL A 31 1.49 14.81 17.60
N VAL A 32 0.62 14.47 18.54
CA VAL A 32 1.02 13.94 19.84
C VAL A 32 0.93 12.42 19.78
N SER A 33 1.99 11.74 20.22
CA SER A 33 2.06 10.30 20.26
C SER A 33 2.37 9.79 21.67
N ALA A 34 1.72 8.70 22.05
CA ALA A 34 2.01 7.95 23.26
C ALA A 34 2.28 6.49 22.90
N VAL A 35 3.30 5.91 23.50
CA VAL A 35 3.69 4.51 23.31
C VAL A 35 3.83 3.85 24.65
N ILE A 36 3.16 2.72 24.81
CA ILE A 36 3.33 1.83 25.97
C ILE A 36 3.78 0.48 25.44
N SER A 37 4.85 -0.04 26.01
CA SER A 37 5.37 -1.35 25.64
C SER A 37 5.82 -2.13 26.87
N HIS A 38 5.75 -3.44 26.77
CA HIS A 38 6.21 -4.36 27.80
C HIS A 38 6.83 -5.58 27.13
N ASP A 39 8.06 -5.90 27.53
CA ASP A 39 8.81 -7.01 27.01
C ASP A 39 9.22 -7.94 28.16
N ARG A 40 8.85 -9.20 28.03
CA ARG A 40 9.25 -10.33 28.87
C ARG A 40 9.83 -11.47 28.04
N SER A 41 10.38 -11.18 26.90
CA SER A 41 11.11 -12.15 26.09
C SER A 41 12.48 -12.40 26.71
N ASN A 42 13.02 -13.58 26.48
CA ASN A 42 14.33 -13.96 26.97
C ASN A 42 15.51 -13.42 26.15
N SER A 43 15.26 -12.87 25.00
CA SER A 43 16.28 -12.29 24.10
C SER A 43 15.68 -11.23 23.24
N PHE A 44 16.41 -10.14 23.04
CA PHE A 44 16.00 -9.06 22.14
C PHE A 44 16.22 -9.41 20.65
N ILE A 45 17.27 -10.19 20.32
CA ILE A 45 17.65 -10.49 18.93
C ILE A 45 16.99 -11.77 18.42
N SER A 46 16.90 -12.80 19.25
CA SER A 46 16.34 -14.11 18.88
C SER A 46 15.53 -14.68 20.05
N PRO A 47 14.33 -14.15 20.28
CA PRO A 47 13.52 -14.62 21.39
C PRO A 47 13.04 -16.06 21.16
N THR A 48 13.21 -16.90 22.17
CA THR A 48 12.78 -18.29 22.17
C THR A 48 11.68 -18.57 23.16
N ARG A 49 11.49 -17.69 24.16
CA ARG A 49 10.44 -17.81 25.19
C ARG A 49 9.98 -16.45 25.65
N GLY A 50 8.72 -16.37 26.08
CA GLY A 50 8.14 -15.20 26.65
C GLY A 50 7.21 -14.46 25.68
N PHE A 51 6.96 -13.21 25.96
CA PHE A 51 6.06 -12.38 25.16
C PHE A 51 6.46 -10.92 25.20
N GLN A 52 6.03 -10.19 24.22
CA GLN A 52 6.09 -8.72 24.17
C GLN A 52 4.80 -8.16 23.62
N TRP A 53 4.48 -6.94 24.05
CA TRP A 53 3.40 -6.17 23.44
C TRP A 53 3.73 -4.69 23.40
N ARG A 54 3.14 -4.00 22.42
CA ARG A 54 3.30 -2.58 22.21
C ARG A 54 1.95 -1.99 21.76
N ILE A 55 1.59 -0.87 22.34
CA ILE A 55 0.45 -0.07 21.93
C ILE A 55 0.95 1.34 21.66
N GLU A 56 0.60 1.85 20.49
CA GLU A 56 0.90 3.20 20.06
C GLU A 56 -0.40 3.93 19.76
N ALA A 57 -0.59 5.09 20.36
CA ALA A 57 -1.68 6.00 20.08
C ALA A 57 -1.12 7.32 19.56
N ARG A 58 -1.74 7.86 18.50
CA ARG A 58 -1.38 9.14 17.87
C ARG A 58 -2.63 9.99 17.71
N HIS A 59 -2.51 11.27 18.01
CA HIS A 59 -3.60 12.23 17.92
C HIS A 59 -3.15 13.48 17.17
N ALA A 60 -3.95 13.95 16.22
CA ALA A 60 -3.80 15.22 15.54
C ALA A 60 -5.10 16.02 15.60
N SER A 61 -5.02 17.29 15.98
CA SER A 61 -6.18 18.18 16.01
C SER A 61 -5.75 19.65 15.96
N PRO A 62 -6.65 20.58 15.65
CA PRO A 62 -6.36 22.01 15.70
C PRO A 62 -5.94 22.51 17.08
N TYR A 63 -6.40 21.86 18.14
CA TYR A 63 -6.03 22.23 19.52
C TYR A 63 -4.55 22.08 19.84
N ILE A 64 -3.84 21.20 19.06
CA ILE A 64 -2.42 20.98 19.20
C ILE A 64 -1.60 21.59 18.03
N GLY A 65 -2.25 22.35 17.15
CA GLY A 65 -1.63 23.09 16.07
C GLY A 65 -1.68 22.45 14.68
N SER A 66 -2.50 21.39 14.47
CA SER A 66 -2.79 20.89 13.14
C SER A 66 -3.85 21.71 12.43
N ASP A 67 -3.79 21.75 11.11
CA ASP A 67 -4.89 22.32 10.33
C ASP A 67 -6.18 21.50 10.50
N THR A 68 -7.32 22.18 10.37
CA THR A 68 -8.65 21.58 10.58
C THR A 68 -8.93 20.38 9.67
N ALA A 69 -8.29 20.34 8.50
CA ALA A 69 -8.37 19.24 7.55
C ALA A 69 -7.60 17.97 8.01
N LEU A 70 -6.61 18.14 8.89
CA LEU A 70 -5.69 17.08 9.32
C LEU A 70 -6.00 16.61 10.75
N GLN A 71 -7.23 16.20 10.99
CA GLN A 71 -7.66 15.66 12.27
C GLN A 71 -7.78 14.14 12.20
N PHE A 72 -7.06 13.44 13.07
CA PHE A 72 -7.19 11.99 13.19
C PHE A 72 -6.80 11.46 14.57
N ASN A 73 -7.26 10.26 14.86
CA ASN A 73 -6.79 9.41 15.95
C ASN A 73 -6.32 8.10 15.36
N LYS A 74 -5.12 7.66 15.68
CA LYS A 74 -4.54 6.39 15.23
C LYS A 74 -4.17 5.55 16.43
N ILE A 75 -4.56 4.29 16.40
CA ILE A 75 -4.17 3.30 17.39
C ILE A 75 -3.60 2.11 16.66
N VAL A 76 -2.42 1.66 17.09
CA VAL A 76 -1.78 0.42 16.63
C VAL A 76 -1.42 -0.40 17.85
N ALA A 77 -1.83 -1.65 17.88
CA ALA A 77 -1.48 -2.60 18.92
C ALA A 77 -0.82 -3.82 18.30
N GLU A 78 0.22 -4.30 18.96
CA GLU A 78 0.97 -5.49 18.55
C GLU A 78 1.28 -6.35 19.77
N ARG A 79 1.16 -7.67 19.60
CA ARG A 79 1.57 -8.66 20.59
C ARG A 79 2.31 -9.80 19.90
N SER A 80 3.47 -10.17 20.44
CA SER A 80 4.22 -11.34 20.03
C SER A 80 4.35 -12.30 21.21
N HIS A 81 4.36 -13.60 20.92
CA HIS A 81 4.55 -14.66 21.91
C HIS A 81 5.47 -15.74 21.34
N TYR A 82 6.33 -16.28 22.19
CA TYR A 82 7.36 -17.25 21.83
C TYR A 82 7.29 -18.45 22.76
N TRP A 83 7.19 -19.64 22.17
CA TRP A 83 7.18 -20.92 22.88
C TRP A 83 8.38 -21.74 22.44
N GLY A 84 9.32 -21.94 23.35
CA GLY A 84 10.46 -22.81 23.10
C GLY A 84 10.03 -24.28 23.13
N LEU A 85 10.47 -25.03 22.15
CA LEU A 85 10.23 -26.46 21.97
C LEU A 85 11.54 -27.24 22.23
N PRO A 86 11.46 -28.58 22.46
CA PRO A 86 12.65 -29.43 22.51
C PRO A 86 13.50 -29.30 21.23
N GLY A 87 14.80 -29.49 21.34
CA GLY A 87 15.74 -29.43 20.22
C GLY A 87 16.02 -27.99 19.70
N GLY A 88 15.77 -26.98 20.53
CA GLY A 88 16.06 -25.59 20.16
C GLY A 88 15.07 -24.96 19.17
N SER A 89 13.99 -25.66 18.86
CA SER A 89 12.93 -25.13 18.00
C SER A 89 12.05 -24.13 18.76
N VAL A 90 11.36 -23.24 18.03
CA VAL A 90 10.51 -22.20 18.61
C VAL A 90 9.26 -22.03 17.77
N ILE A 91 8.11 -21.99 18.42
CA ILE A 91 6.89 -21.43 17.80
C ILE A 91 6.84 -19.96 18.18
N ALA A 92 6.73 -19.10 17.17
CA ALA A 92 6.55 -17.67 17.35
C ALA A 92 5.22 -17.24 16.69
N PHE A 93 4.45 -16.45 17.43
CA PHE A 93 3.18 -15.90 16.97
C PHE A 93 3.19 -14.41 17.20
N ARG A 94 2.76 -13.63 16.19
CA ARG A 94 2.50 -12.20 16.30
C ARG A 94 1.11 -11.87 15.80
N LEU A 95 0.44 -10.97 16.50
CA LEU A 95 -0.79 -10.32 16.07
C LEU A 95 -0.59 -8.81 16.15
N ARG A 96 -0.85 -8.13 15.04
CA ARG A 96 -0.81 -6.67 14.93
C ARG A 96 -2.11 -6.17 14.35
N GLY A 97 -2.73 -5.20 15.02
CA GLY A 97 -3.94 -4.54 14.58
C GLY A 97 -3.77 -3.03 14.60
N GLY A 98 -4.45 -2.34 13.71
CA GLY A 98 -4.43 -0.89 13.68
C GLY A 98 -5.72 -0.30 13.15
N ALA A 99 -6.04 0.89 13.66
CA ALA A 99 -7.19 1.67 13.21
C ALA A 99 -6.86 3.16 13.22
N VAL A 100 -7.28 3.84 12.16
CA VAL A 100 -7.19 5.30 12.04
C VAL A 100 -8.58 5.86 11.86
N PHE A 101 -8.92 6.86 12.63
CA PHE A 101 -10.19 7.57 12.60
C PHE A 101 -9.89 9.02 12.21
N GLY A 102 -10.26 9.42 11.00
CA GLY A 102 -10.08 10.79 10.50
C GLY A 102 -11.40 11.53 10.37
N ARG A 103 -11.32 12.86 10.29
CA ARG A 103 -12.46 13.71 9.97
C ARG A 103 -12.64 13.80 8.45
N SER A 104 -13.85 14.10 8.00
CA SER A 104 -14.14 14.33 6.57
C SER A 104 -13.38 15.54 6.03
N PHE A 105 -12.84 15.41 4.83
CA PHE A 105 -12.16 16.48 4.09
C PHE A 105 -12.92 16.73 2.77
N GLY A 106 -13.41 17.95 2.56
CA GLY A 106 -14.22 18.26 1.38
C GLY A 106 -15.42 17.34 1.21
N THR A 107 -15.59 16.81 0.01
CA THR A 107 -16.63 15.80 -0.33
C THR A 107 -16.25 14.38 0.08
N THR A 108 -14.97 14.14 0.39
CA THR A 108 -14.46 12.82 0.78
C THR A 108 -14.59 12.60 2.29
N THR A 109 -15.21 11.50 2.67
CA THR A 109 -15.32 11.09 4.07
C THR A 109 -14.00 10.49 4.55
N GLY A 110 -13.43 11.07 5.62
CA GLY A 110 -12.30 10.45 6.34
C GLY A 110 -10.95 10.62 5.67
N PHE A 111 -10.58 11.87 5.29
CA PHE A 111 -9.23 12.16 4.83
C PHE A 111 -8.20 11.81 5.91
N ILE A 112 -7.32 10.88 5.59
CA ILE A 112 -6.19 10.50 6.42
C ILE A 112 -4.94 10.72 5.57
N PRO A 113 -3.97 11.54 6.06
CA PRO A 113 -2.71 11.75 5.35
C PRO A 113 -2.01 10.42 5.02
N PRO A 114 -1.36 10.26 3.87
CA PRO A 114 -0.72 9.00 3.47
C PRO A 114 0.26 8.47 4.52
N GLN A 115 1.04 9.34 5.13
CA GLN A 115 2.01 8.99 6.17
C GLN A 115 1.36 8.44 7.45
N GLU A 116 0.07 8.67 7.66
CA GLU A 116 -0.66 8.19 8.82
C GLU A 116 -1.57 6.99 8.51
N ARG A 117 -1.68 6.62 7.25
CA ARG A 117 -2.40 5.40 6.87
C ARG A 117 -1.69 4.15 7.33
N LEU A 118 -2.41 3.07 7.35
CA LEU A 118 -1.89 1.76 7.70
C LEU A 118 -1.51 1.01 6.42
N TYR A 119 -0.36 0.37 6.47
CA TYR A 119 0.19 -0.41 5.36
C TYR A 119 0.66 -1.76 5.87
N ALA A 120 0.56 -2.78 5.03
CA ALA A 120 1.13 -4.08 5.28
C ALA A 120 1.63 -4.71 3.97
N GLY A 121 2.39 -5.79 4.09
CA GLY A 121 3.17 -6.43 3.04
C GLY A 121 4.66 -6.18 3.24
N GLY A 122 5.47 -7.06 2.69
CA GLY A 122 6.93 -7.03 2.82
C GLY A 122 7.48 -7.98 3.90
N PRO A 123 8.82 -8.04 4.02
CA PRO A 123 9.52 -9.07 4.79
C PRO A 123 9.30 -9.01 6.30
N THR A 124 8.73 -7.92 6.82
CA THR A 124 8.44 -7.73 8.25
C THR A 124 6.95 -7.73 8.56
N SER A 125 6.10 -8.02 7.59
CA SER A 125 4.64 -7.97 7.75
C SER A 125 3.99 -9.22 7.14
N VAL A 126 3.44 -9.15 5.93
CA VAL A 126 2.87 -10.30 5.20
C VAL A 126 3.80 -10.62 4.03
N ARG A 127 4.66 -11.61 4.23
CA ARG A 127 5.86 -11.86 3.39
C ARG A 127 5.60 -12.32 1.96
N GLY A 128 4.39 -12.76 1.65
CA GLY A 128 4.00 -13.07 0.28
C GLY A 128 3.66 -11.85 -0.58
N PHE A 129 3.58 -10.67 0.01
CA PHE A 129 3.31 -9.43 -0.70
C PHE A 129 4.56 -8.54 -0.78
N PRO A 130 4.77 -7.79 -1.87
CA PRO A 130 5.76 -6.72 -1.88
C PRO A 130 5.51 -5.68 -0.78
N GLN A 131 6.50 -4.83 -0.53
CA GLN A 131 6.43 -3.83 0.53
C GLN A 131 5.20 -2.93 0.38
N ASN A 132 4.37 -2.87 1.43
CA ASN A 132 3.15 -2.07 1.52
C ASN A 132 2.03 -2.42 0.52
N GLU A 133 2.15 -3.49 -0.27
CA GLU A 133 1.20 -3.82 -1.34
C GLU A 133 0.02 -4.72 -0.91
N LEU A 134 -0.15 -4.98 0.38
CA LEU A 134 -1.36 -5.62 0.89
C LEU A 134 -2.47 -4.58 1.02
N GLY A 135 -3.60 -4.80 0.38
CA GLY A 135 -4.74 -3.88 0.35
C GLY A 135 -4.92 -3.19 -1.00
N SER A 136 -5.55 -2.03 -0.99
CA SER A 136 -5.87 -1.28 -2.20
C SER A 136 -4.64 -0.67 -2.85
N ALA A 137 -4.61 -0.68 -4.17
CA ALA A 137 -3.56 -0.05 -4.98
C ALA A 137 -4.17 0.74 -6.12
N ILE A 138 -3.43 1.73 -6.60
CA ILE A 138 -3.64 2.39 -7.87
C ILE A 138 -2.57 1.94 -8.84
N TYR A 139 -2.87 2.03 -10.12
CA TYR A 139 -1.97 1.59 -11.18
C TYR A 139 -1.61 2.76 -12.07
N ILE A 140 -0.37 2.79 -12.53
CA ILE A 140 0.12 3.77 -13.49
C ILE A 140 0.40 3.03 -14.79
N ALA A 141 -0.23 3.49 -15.88
CA ALA A 141 -0.07 2.89 -17.19
C ALA A 141 1.38 2.96 -17.67
N ASP A 142 1.78 1.96 -18.46
CA ASP A 142 3.12 1.85 -19.00
C ASP A 142 3.31 2.79 -20.20
N ASN A 143 2.39 2.69 -21.15
CA ASN A 143 2.37 3.47 -22.37
C ASN A 143 0.94 3.88 -22.74
N TYR A 144 0.82 4.85 -23.61
CA TYR A 144 -0.41 5.27 -24.23
C TYR A 144 -0.20 5.56 -25.72
N SER A 145 -1.26 5.49 -26.48
CA SER A 145 -1.31 5.95 -27.87
C SER A 145 -2.52 6.88 -28.05
N LEU A 146 -2.35 7.89 -28.86
CA LEU A 146 -3.45 8.75 -29.28
C LEU A 146 -4.19 8.06 -30.42
N VAL A 147 -5.49 7.83 -30.25
CA VAL A 147 -6.34 7.21 -31.26
C VAL A 147 -7.48 8.16 -31.59
N GLU A 148 -7.65 8.47 -32.86
CA GLU A 148 -8.78 9.25 -33.33
C GLU A 148 -10.01 8.35 -33.49
N ILE A 149 -11.12 8.75 -32.90
CA ILE A 149 -12.40 8.05 -32.99
C ILE A 149 -13.45 8.95 -33.61
N PRO A 150 -14.36 8.42 -34.43
CA PRO A 150 -15.47 9.23 -34.99
C PRO A 150 -16.36 9.75 -33.86
N ALA A 151 -16.49 11.07 -33.77
CA ALA A 151 -17.37 11.75 -32.80
C ALA A 151 -18.77 12.07 -33.35
N GLY A 152 -19.10 11.59 -34.55
CA GLY A 152 -20.32 11.92 -35.27
C GLY A 152 -20.21 13.22 -36.11
N LEU A 153 -21.06 13.37 -37.11
CA LEU A 153 -21.11 14.54 -38.02
C LEU A 153 -19.76 14.89 -38.70
N GLY A 154 -18.90 13.88 -38.94
CA GLY A 154 -17.61 14.05 -39.61
C GLY A 154 -16.51 14.69 -38.76
N LYS A 155 -16.74 14.83 -37.46
CA LYS A 155 -15.71 15.22 -36.47
C LYS A 155 -14.98 14.00 -35.93
N LEU A 156 -13.70 14.18 -35.64
CA LEU A 156 -12.86 13.20 -34.98
C LEU A 156 -12.58 13.68 -33.54
N ASP A 157 -12.82 12.82 -32.57
CA ASP A 157 -12.35 13.01 -31.20
C ASP A 157 -11.08 12.23 -30.99
N SER A 158 -10.13 12.83 -30.31
CA SER A 158 -8.88 12.15 -29.93
C SER A 158 -9.03 11.51 -28.55
N VAL A 159 -8.71 10.23 -28.49
CA VAL A 159 -8.78 9.43 -27.25
C VAL A 159 -7.41 8.88 -26.94
N PHE A 160 -6.94 9.12 -25.73
CA PHE A 160 -5.75 8.44 -25.24
C PHE A 160 -6.10 7.01 -24.89
N TRP A 161 -5.49 6.10 -25.59
CA TRP A 161 -5.61 4.68 -25.35
C TRP A 161 -4.41 4.24 -24.51
N ALA A 162 -4.61 3.93 -23.23
CA ALA A 162 -3.57 3.25 -22.46
C ALA A 162 -3.37 1.87 -23.09
N ASP A 163 -2.11 1.50 -23.33
CA ASP A 163 -1.75 0.29 -24.05
C ASP A 163 -2.48 -0.92 -23.46
N SER A 164 -3.25 -1.60 -24.31
CA SER A 164 -4.35 -2.52 -23.92
C SER A 164 -3.88 -3.82 -23.26
N GLY A 165 -2.60 -3.96 -23.02
CA GLY A 165 -1.99 -5.20 -22.64
C GLY A 165 -2.13 -5.61 -21.18
N SER A 166 -3.02 -5.05 -20.36
CA SER A 166 -3.06 -5.32 -18.92
C SER A 166 -1.70 -5.10 -18.21
N SER A 167 -0.79 -4.37 -18.84
CA SER A 167 0.47 -3.96 -18.28
C SER A 167 0.33 -2.61 -17.58
N TYR A 168 1.02 -2.48 -16.49
CA TYR A 168 1.16 -1.23 -15.76
C TYR A 168 2.64 -1.05 -15.38
N ARG A 169 3.13 0.17 -15.42
CA ARG A 169 4.50 0.52 -15.09
C ARG A 169 4.79 0.31 -13.61
N ARG A 170 3.85 0.72 -12.76
CA ARG A 170 3.95 0.53 -11.31
C ARG A 170 2.59 0.46 -10.64
N ALA A 171 2.53 -0.27 -9.54
CA ALA A 171 1.44 -0.20 -8.59
C ALA A 171 1.86 0.69 -7.42
N VAL A 172 0.96 1.57 -7.00
CA VAL A 172 1.18 2.46 -5.86
C VAL A 172 0.20 2.06 -4.75
N PRO A 173 0.69 1.59 -3.60
CA PRO A 173 -0.16 1.21 -2.50
C PRO A 173 -0.86 2.44 -1.92
N VAL A 174 -2.16 2.31 -1.69
CA VAL A 174 -2.99 3.39 -1.12
C VAL A 174 -3.00 3.34 0.40
N GLY A 175 -2.74 2.16 0.97
CA GLY A 175 -2.95 1.91 2.39
C GLY A 175 -4.43 1.90 2.77
N GLY A 176 -4.70 1.80 4.07
CA GLY A 176 -6.05 1.78 4.62
C GLY A 176 -6.16 2.50 5.95
N ASN A 177 -7.39 2.65 6.42
CA ASN A 177 -7.67 3.14 7.77
C ASN A 177 -7.80 2.03 8.81
N SER A 178 -7.72 0.77 8.38
CA SER A 178 -7.79 -0.41 9.23
C SER A 178 -6.84 -1.48 8.73
N MET A 179 -6.23 -2.21 9.65
CA MET A 179 -5.26 -3.24 9.35
C MET A 179 -5.34 -4.35 10.41
N ILE A 180 -5.20 -5.58 9.95
CA ILE A 180 -4.90 -6.74 10.79
C ILE A 180 -3.82 -7.58 10.13
N VAL A 181 -2.83 -7.99 10.90
CA VAL A 181 -1.73 -8.86 10.45
C VAL A 181 -1.47 -9.89 11.53
N SER A 182 -1.37 -11.14 11.14
CA SER A 182 -0.97 -12.25 12.00
C SER A 182 0.16 -13.03 11.35
N ASN A 183 1.16 -13.37 12.11
CA ASN A 183 2.29 -14.18 11.67
C ASN A 183 2.44 -15.38 12.60
N LEU A 184 2.55 -16.57 12.02
CA LEU A 184 2.85 -17.80 12.72
C LEU A 184 4.12 -18.40 12.14
N GLU A 185 5.10 -18.68 12.98
CA GLU A 185 6.39 -19.22 12.58
C GLU A 185 6.76 -20.45 13.40
N LEU A 186 7.30 -21.43 12.71
CA LEU A 186 8.03 -22.53 13.30
C LEU A 186 9.50 -22.37 12.93
N ARG A 187 10.32 -21.99 13.91
CA ARG A 187 11.76 -21.78 13.79
C ARG A 187 12.48 -23.00 14.29
N PHE A 188 13.50 -23.47 13.57
CA PHE A 188 14.32 -24.59 13.99
C PHE A 188 15.76 -24.41 13.53
N PRO A 189 16.75 -24.86 14.33
CA PRO A 189 18.14 -24.75 13.95
C PRO A 189 18.43 -25.57 12.70
N SER A 190 19.34 -25.10 11.86
CA SER A 190 19.74 -25.82 10.65
C SER A 190 20.45 -27.11 11.01
N PRO A 191 20.25 -28.23 10.30
CA PRO A 191 21.03 -29.45 10.46
C PRO A 191 22.52 -29.21 10.17
N PHE A 192 22.82 -28.22 9.33
CA PHE A 192 24.19 -27.76 9.06
C PHE A 192 24.38 -26.39 9.70
N LEU A 193 25.42 -26.23 10.53
CA LEU A 193 25.76 -24.97 11.20
C LEU A 193 24.60 -24.42 12.07
N PRO A 194 24.10 -25.18 13.06
CA PRO A 194 22.93 -24.80 13.86
C PRO A 194 23.12 -23.50 14.66
N GLU A 195 24.35 -23.12 14.95
CA GLU A 195 24.69 -21.88 15.66
C GLU A 195 24.57 -20.62 14.77
N PHE A 196 24.72 -20.79 13.46
CA PHE A 196 24.75 -19.69 12.50
C PHE A 196 23.52 -19.63 11.63
N LEU A 197 22.83 -20.76 11.41
CA LEU A 197 21.71 -20.86 10.47
C LEU A 197 20.45 -21.38 11.15
N GLN A 198 19.33 -20.73 10.88
CA GLN A 198 18.01 -21.12 11.36
C GLN A 198 17.03 -21.14 10.18
N TRP A 199 16.30 -22.23 10.04
CA TRP A 199 15.17 -22.34 9.14
C TRP A 199 13.89 -21.90 9.83
N THR A 200 13.01 -21.29 9.07
CA THR A 200 11.68 -20.91 9.53
C THR A 200 10.64 -21.30 8.48
N LEU A 201 9.66 -22.08 8.91
CA LEU A 201 8.41 -22.24 8.16
C LEU A 201 7.43 -21.21 8.70
N PHE A 202 6.75 -20.50 7.82
CA PHE A 202 5.81 -19.49 8.27
C PHE A 202 4.50 -19.50 7.49
N THR A 203 3.47 -18.98 8.12
CA THR A 203 2.22 -18.56 7.49
C THR A 203 1.87 -17.18 8.01
N ASP A 204 1.80 -16.24 7.09
CA ASP A 204 1.34 -14.89 7.38
C ASP A 204 -0.10 -14.74 6.92
N ALA A 205 -0.87 -14.00 7.68
CA ALA A 205 -2.25 -13.67 7.35
C ALA A 205 -2.47 -12.18 7.57
N GLY A 206 -3.23 -11.53 6.70
CA GLY A 206 -3.53 -10.13 6.92
C GLY A 206 -4.48 -9.52 5.90
N GLU A 207 -4.93 -8.32 6.24
CA GLU A 207 -5.72 -7.46 5.38
C GLU A 207 -5.51 -6.01 5.78
N VAL A 208 -5.53 -5.13 4.78
CA VAL A 208 -5.56 -3.67 4.93
C VAL A 208 -6.77 -3.16 4.15
N TRP A 209 -7.67 -2.47 4.82
CA TRP A 209 -8.92 -2.02 4.21
C TRP A 209 -9.34 -0.64 4.70
N ASN A 210 -10.30 -0.05 3.99
CA ASN A 210 -10.95 1.17 4.42
C ASN A 210 -12.32 0.84 5.02
N ARG A 211 -12.56 1.25 6.27
CA ARG A 211 -13.89 1.24 6.86
C ARG A 211 -14.66 2.44 6.33
N GLY A 212 -15.85 2.20 5.79
CA GLY A 212 -16.80 3.25 5.45
C GLY A 212 -17.32 4.01 6.70
N ARG A 213 -18.09 5.06 6.47
CA ARG A 213 -18.71 5.88 7.53
C ARG A 213 -19.63 5.06 8.46
N SER A 214 -20.23 4.00 7.95
CA SER A 214 -21.09 3.06 8.68
C SER A 214 -20.32 2.03 9.51
N GLY A 215 -18.98 2.03 9.46
CA GLY A 215 -18.17 1.02 10.15
C GLY A 215 -18.23 -0.38 9.51
N THR A 216 -18.85 -0.51 8.35
CA THR A 216 -19.00 -1.78 7.63
C THR A 216 -17.67 -2.27 7.08
N PHE A 217 -17.45 -3.57 7.19
CA PHE A 217 -16.30 -4.28 6.61
C PHE A 217 -16.54 -4.54 5.10
N GLU A 218 -16.60 -3.48 4.32
CA GLU A 218 -16.73 -3.65 2.87
C GLU A 218 -15.46 -4.29 2.30
N ASN A 219 -15.64 -5.43 1.60
CA ASN A 219 -14.57 -6.19 0.94
C ASN A 219 -13.46 -6.73 1.88
N PHE A 220 -13.76 -6.99 3.15
CA PHE A 220 -12.82 -7.63 4.06
C PHE A 220 -12.55 -9.08 3.64
N SER A 221 -11.30 -9.40 3.33
CA SER A 221 -10.89 -10.75 2.94
C SER A 221 -9.46 -11.02 3.40
N ILE A 222 -9.31 -11.76 4.49
CA ILE A 222 -7.99 -12.12 5.01
C ILE A 222 -7.24 -12.97 3.97
N LYS A 223 -6.01 -12.58 3.68
CA LYS A 223 -5.12 -13.27 2.75
C LYS A 223 -4.05 -14.03 3.51
N PHE A 224 -3.82 -15.27 3.13
CA PHE A 224 -2.83 -16.17 3.75
C PHE A 224 -1.67 -16.42 2.80
N THR A 225 -0.45 -16.24 3.28
CA THR A 225 0.77 -16.44 2.51
C THR A 225 1.74 -17.34 3.26
N PRO A 226 1.80 -18.62 2.92
CA PRO A 226 2.81 -19.53 3.46
C PRO A 226 4.18 -19.28 2.82
N GLY A 227 5.24 -19.69 3.51
CA GLY A 227 6.58 -19.58 2.96
C GLY A 227 7.66 -20.19 3.85
N VAL A 228 8.89 -20.04 3.38
CA VAL A 228 10.09 -20.48 4.08
C VAL A 228 11.07 -19.32 4.20
N GLN A 229 11.84 -19.32 5.26
CA GLN A 229 12.87 -18.32 5.52
C GLN A 229 14.13 -19.02 6.02
N LEU A 230 15.27 -18.57 5.53
CA LEU A 230 16.58 -18.90 6.06
C LEU A 230 17.14 -17.66 6.75
N THR A 231 17.52 -17.80 8.00
CA THR A 231 18.16 -16.74 8.78
C THR A 231 19.61 -17.12 9.06
N ALA A 232 20.53 -16.22 8.70
CA ALA A 232 21.93 -16.32 9.03
C ALA A 232 22.26 -15.31 10.14
N PHE A 233 22.75 -15.77 11.27
CA PHE A 233 23.17 -14.90 12.37
C PHE A 233 24.59 -14.40 12.11
N SER A 234 24.74 -13.09 12.00
CA SER A 234 26.01 -12.41 11.77
C SER A 234 26.29 -11.38 12.86
N PRO A 235 27.56 -10.95 13.03
CA PRO A 235 27.92 -9.92 14.02
C PRO A 235 27.19 -8.58 13.82
N VAL A 236 26.73 -8.29 12.60
CA VAL A 236 25.97 -7.08 12.27
C VAL A 236 24.45 -7.28 12.39
N GLY A 237 24.02 -8.47 12.80
CA GLY A 237 22.62 -8.82 12.98
C GLY A 237 22.16 -9.98 12.08
N PRO A 238 20.94 -10.48 12.30
CA PRO A 238 20.40 -11.57 11.49
C PRO A 238 20.07 -11.11 10.07
N VAL A 239 20.60 -11.83 9.08
CA VAL A 239 20.30 -11.67 7.65
C VAL A 239 19.30 -12.75 7.26
N ARG A 240 18.19 -12.34 6.65
CA ARG A 240 17.08 -13.22 6.30
C ARG A 240 16.84 -13.27 4.81
N ILE A 241 16.80 -14.47 4.27
CA ILE A 241 16.35 -14.77 2.92
C ILE A 241 14.94 -15.35 3.04
N VAL A 242 13.97 -14.71 2.43
CA VAL A 242 12.55 -15.05 2.56
C VAL A 242 11.99 -15.43 1.19
N LEU A 243 11.29 -16.56 1.15
CA LEU A 243 10.53 -17.01 0.00
C LEU A 243 9.08 -17.21 0.41
N GLY A 244 8.21 -16.30 0.03
CA GLY A 244 6.77 -16.33 0.29
C GLY A 244 5.97 -16.74 -0.94
N TYR A 245 4.89 -17.47 -0.76
CA TYR A 245 3.95 -17.82 -1.82
C TYR A 245 2.68 -17.00 -1.69
N ASN A 246 2.32 -16.28 -2.77
CA ASN A 246 1.12 -15.47 -2.85
C ASN A 246 0.15 -16.03 -3.90
N PRO A 247 -0.92 -16.74 -3.48
CA PRO A 247 -1.91 -17.27 -4.41
C PRO A 247 -2.87 -16.20 -4.96
N TYR A 248 -2.88 -15.00 -4.37
CA TYR A 248 -3.88 -13.99 -4.66
C TYR A 248 -3.53 -13.15 -5.90
N ARG A 249 -4.57 -12.62 -6.51
CA ARG A 249 -4.44 -11.61 -7.55
C ARG A 249 -4.27 -10.25 -6.91
N ARG A 250 -3.60 -9.35 -7.61
CA ARG A 250 -3.60 -7.95 -7.22
C ARG A 250 -5.03 -7.40 -7.23
N PRO A 251 -5.39 -6.52 -6.28
CA PRO A 251 -6.72 -5.92 -6.24
C PRO A 251 -6.99 -5.11 -7.51
N SER A 252 -8.24 -4.96 -7.87
CA SER A 252 -8.64 -3.96 -8.86
C SER A 252 -8.51 -2.57 -8.28
N GLY A 253 -8.13 -1.59 -9.11
CA GLY A 253 -7.97 -0.21 -8.68
C GLY A 253 -8.00 0.76 -9.86
N PRO A 254 -8.00 2.06 -9.61
CA PRO A 254 -7.92 3.07 -10.66
C PRO A 254 -6.62 2.94 -11.45
N LEU A 255 -6.71 3.20 -12.76
CA LEU A 255 -5.56 3.31 -13.64
C LEU A 255 -5.35 4.78 -13.99
N TYR A 256 -4.15 5.25 -13.83
CA TYR A 256 -3.72 6.60 -14.17
C TYR A 256 -2.63 6.56 -15.21
N TYR A 257 -2.52 7.63 -15.96
CA TYR A 257 -1.42 7.87 -16.88
C TYR A 257 -0.55 9.01 -16.34
N GLU A 258 0.76 8.83 -16.32
CA GLU A 258 1.71 9.85 -15.90
C GLU A 258 2.15 10.66 -17.12
N VAL A 259 1.70 11.92 -17.21
CA VAL A 259 2.11 12.83 -18.30
C VAL A 259 3.60 13.14 -18.15
N PRO A 260 4.45 12.84 -19.15
CA PRO A 260 5.87 13.15 -19.08
C PRO A 260 6.10 14.65 -18.83
N THR A 261 7.11 14.96 -18.02
CA THR A 261 7.48 16.36 -17.72
C THR A 261 7.96 17.13 -18.94
N ASN A 262 8.38 16.41 -20.00
CA ASN A 262 8.85 16.98 -21.26
C ASN A 262 7.78 16.96 -22.38
N ALA A 263 6.57 16.46 -22.08
CA ALA A 263 5.49 16.48 -23.06
C ALA A 263 5.03 17.94 -23.27
N PRO A 264 4.87 18.39 -24.51
CA PRO A 264 4.30 19.70 -24.77
C PRO A 264 2.87 19.72 -24.20
N PHE A 265 2.52 20.83 -23.56
CA PHE A 265 1.20 21.05 -22.96
C PHE A 265 0.04 20.79 -23.94
N ASP A 266 0.31 20.98 -25.21
CA ASP A 266 -0.66 20.94 -26.31
C ASP A 266 -1.05 19.51 -26.76
N GLU A 267 -0.31 18.48 -26.36
CA GLU A 267 -0.62 17.10 -26.80
C GLU A 267 -1.77 16.46 -26.03
N ILE A 268 -2.00 16.84 -24.77
CA ILE A 268 -2.91 16.10 -23.88
C ILE A 268 -3.93 17.03 -23.18
N GLY A 269 -3.77 18.35 -23.27
CA GLY A 269 -4.58 19.31 -22.51
C GLY A 269 -4.40 19.18 -20.98
N SER A 270 -3.40 18.43 -20.54
CA SER A 270 -3.10 18.19 -19.13
C SER A 270 -1.69 18.68 -18.80
N PRO A 271 -1.48 19.36 -17.68
CA PRO A 271 -0.16 19.86 -17.28
C PRO A 271 0.87 18.72 -17.19
N ALA A 272 2.10 19.02 -17.58
CA ALA A 272 3.23 18.11 -17.39
C ALA A 272 3.31 17.60 -15.94
N GLY A 273 3.57 16.32 -15.72
CA GLY A 273 3.57 15.69 -14.40
C GLY A 273 2.18 15.46 -13.79
N SER A 274 1.10 15.75 -14.51
CA SER A 274 -0.26 15.40 -14.07
C SER A 274 -0.53 13.89 -14.23
N LEU A 275 -1.55 13.40 -13.51
CA LEU A 275 -2.01 12.00 -13.57
C LEU A 275 -3.49 11.96 -13.96
N PRO A 276 -3.82 12.09 -15.26
CA PRO A 276 -5.18 11.89 -15.70
C PRO A 276 -5.65 10.45 -15.47
N CYS A 277 -6.91 10.31 -15.10
CA CYS A 277 -7.52 9.01 -14.88
C CYS A 277 -7.91 8.36 -16.21
N VAL A 278 -7.59 7.09 -16.33
CA VAL A 278 -7.97 6.26 -17.46
C VAL A 278 -9.35 5.67 -17.21
N THR A 279 -10.25 5.78 -18.18
CA THR A 279 -11.62 5.28 -18.06
C THR A 279 -11.67 3.74 -18.06
N TYR A 280 -12.87 3.19 -17.79
CA TYR A 280 -13.14 1.75 -17.78
C TYR A 280 -12.63 0.97 -19.01
N LYS A 281 -12.60 1.62 -20.20
CA LYS A 281 -12.08 1.02 -21.44
C LYS A 281 -10.60 1.29 -21.68
N ASN A 282 -9.84 1.66 -20.65
CA ASN A 282 -8.44 2.09 -20.74
C ASN A 282 -8.24 3.33 -21.64
N ASN A 283 -9.25 4.19 -21.75
CA ASN A 283 -9.18 5.42 -22.55
C ASN A 283 -9.29 6.65 -21.66
N ILE A 284 -8.58 7.66 -22.03
CA ILE A 284 -8.76 9.02 -21.52
C ILE A 284 -9.47 9.77 -22.65
N LYS A 285 -10.71 10.20 -22.41
CA LYS A 285 -11.40 11.05 -23.38
C LYS A 285 -10.84 12.45 -23.31
N VAL A 286 -10.43 12.95 -24.45
CA VAL A 286 -10.05 14.33 -24.66
C VAL A 286 -10.92 14.91 -25.76
N HIS A 287 -11.29 16.17 -25.64
CA HIS A 287 -11.99 16.89 -26.70
C HIS A 287 -11.16 18.09 -27.14
N LEU A 288 -11.28 18.45 -28.42
CA LEU A 288 -10.64 19.63 -28.97
C LEU A 288 -11.49 20.84 -28.56
N ALA A 289 -10.93 21.72 -27.73
CA ALA A 289 -11.49 23.04 -27.44
C ALA A 289 -10.78 24.11 -28.28
N ASP A 290 -11.31 25.34 -28.30
CA ASP A 290 -10.73 26.44 -29.07
C ASP A 290 -9.28 26.78 -28.70
N ASP A 291 -8.84 26.40 -27.52
CA ASP A 291 -7.51 26.64 -26.97
C ASP A 291 -6.65 25.34 -26.87
N GLY A 292 -7.04 24.25 -27.53
CA GLY A 292 -6.31 23.00 -27.58
C GLY A 292 -7.10 21.81 -27.07
N LEU A 293 -6.42 20.66 -26.91
CA LEU A 293 -7.00 19.43 -26.38
C LEU A 293 -7.28 19.57 -24.86
N ARG A 294 -8.53 19.40 -24.47
CA ARG A 294 -8.94 19.34 -23.07
C ARG A 294 -9.41 17.95 -22.69
N GLN A 295 -9.00 17.49 -21.55
CA GLN A 295 -9.52 16.25 -20.97
C GLN A 295 -10.98 16.49 -20.53
N GLU A 296 -11.88 15.59 -20.95
CA GLU A 296 -13.23 15.56 -20.43
C GLU A 296 -13.18 15.27 -18.92
N GLU A 297 -13.84 16.10 -18.10
CA GLU A 297 -13.97 15.84 -16.66
C GLU A 297 -14.78 14.55 -16.45
N ASN A 298 -14.08 13.45 -16.34
CA ASN A 298 -14.69 12.16 -16.08
C ASN A 298 -14.26 11.69 -14.70
N PRO A 299 -15.20 11.47 -13.77
CA PRO A 299 -14.85 10.86 -12.50
C PRO A 299 -14.18 9.50 -12.77
N CYS A 300 -13.10 9.20 -12.06
CA CYS A 300 -12.38 7.92 -12.15
C CYS A 300 -13.26 6.75 -11.72
N THR A 301 -14.23 6.38 -12.52
CA THR A 301 -15.20 5.30 -12.23
C THR A 301 -14.72 3.93 -12.68
N GLY A 302 -13.64 3.88 -13.45
CA GLY A 302 -13.08 2.63 -13.96
C GLY A 302 -12.26 1.86 -12.94
N SER A 303 -12.36 0.54 -12.96
CA SER A 303 -11.48 -0.35 -12.21
C SER A 303 -10.62 -1.15 -13.18
N PHE A 304 -9.32 -0.87 -13.15
CA PHE A 304 -8.32 -1.68 -13.83
C PHE A 304 -8.08 -2.97 -13.05
N ARG A 305 -7.98 -4.09 -13.77
CA ARG A 305 -7.62 -5.39 -13.18
C ARG A 305 -6.29 -5.87 -13.77
N PRO A 306 -5.22 -5.87 -13.00
CA PRO A 306 -3.95 -6.42 -13.46
C PRO A 306 -4.08 -7.90 -13.85
N SER A 307 -3.31 -8.31 -14.85
CA SER A 307 -3.23 -9.72 -15.24
C SER A 307 -2.73 -10.57 -14.07
N SER A 308 -3.39 -11.70 -13.86
CA SER A 308 -2.95 -12.66 -12.83
C SER A 308 -1.73 -13.43 -13.32
N PRO A 309 -0.69 -13.57 -12.49
CA PRO A 309 0.41 -14.47 -12.82
C PRO A 309 -0.12 -15.90 -12.99
N ARG A 310 0.06 -16.47 -14.18
CA ARG A 310 -0.39 -17.86 -14.48
C ARG A 310 0.60 -18.91 -13.97
N SER A 311 1.87 -18.56 -13.88
CA SER A 311 2.93 -19.48 -13.44
C SER A 311 3.07 -19.50 -11.92
N PHE A 312 3.33 -20.65 -11.34
CA PHE A 312 3.68 -20.83 -9.92
C PHE A 312 4.88 -19.94 -9.52
N THR A 313 5.92 -19.92 -10.34
CA THR A 313 7.14 -19.15 -10.06
C THR A 313 6.88 -17.65 -9.95
N ARG A 314 5.94 -17.11 -10.71
CA ARG A 314 5.55 -15.69 -10.65
C ARG A 314 4.70 -15.33 -9.42
N ARG A 315 4.28 -16.34 -8.65
CA ARG A 315 3.57 -16.17 -7.37
C ARG A 315 4.52 -16.25 -6.18
N LEU A 316 5.78 -16.55 -6.41
CA LEU A 316 6.82 -16.53 -5.38
C LEU A 316 7.35 -15.11 -5.22
N THR A 317 7.39 -14.65 -3.97
CA THR A 317 7.99 -13.38 -3.58
C THR A 317 9.28 -13.67 -2.87
N PHE A 318 10.39 -13.21 -3.47
CA PHE A 318 11.71 -13.28 -2.86
C PHE A 318 12.02 -11.95 -2.18
N SER A 319 12.53 -11.99 -0.96
CA SER A 319 13.02 -10.80 -0.28
C SER A 319 14.24 -11.09 0.60
N LEU A 320 15.13 -10.10 0.68
CA LEU A 320 16.26 -10.05 1.59
C LEU A 320 15.96 -9.01 2.66
N ALA A 321 16.22 -9.33 3.92
CA ALA A 321 16.03 -8.41 5.02
C ALA A 321 17.13 -8.58 6.08
N ILE A 322 17.47 -7.48 6.74
CA ILE A 322 18.40 -7.46 7.89
C ILE A 322 17.58 -7.09 9.13
N GLY A 323 17.86 -7.77 10.24
CA GLY A 323 17.14 -7.59 11.50
C GLY A 323 16.11 -8.68 11.77
N GLN A 324 15.32 -8.50 12.82
CA GLN A 324 14.31 -9.47 13.24
C GLN A 324 13.10 -9.51 12.31
N ALA A 325 12.38 -10.62 12.31
CA ALA A 325 11.08 -10.73 11.62
C ALA A 325 10.02 -9.95 12.41
N PHE A 326 9.99 -10.14 13.72
CA PHE A 326 9.18 -9.43 14.71
C PHE A 326 9.66 -9.80 16.11
#